data_44eef772b02f41d2402775ed47dbe93c
#
_entry.id   44eef772b02f41d2402775ed47dbe93c
#
_cell.length_a   1.000
_cell.length_b   1.000
_cell.length_c   1.000
_cell.angle_alpha   90.00
_cell.angle_beta   90.00
_cell.angle_gamma   90.00
#
_symmetry.space_group_name_H-M   'P 1'
#
loop_
_entity.id
_entity.type
_entity.pdbx_description
1 polymer ?
#
loop_
_entity_poly.entity_id
_entity_poly.type
_entity_poly.pdbx_seq_one_letter_code
_entity_poly.pdbx_strand_id
1 'polypeptide(L)'
;MSVRKILVVDDSATDRQYLLESLSKLGYQVVLAENGDQAVQKTRAEMPDLVLMDVVMPGTSGFQATRQISRDDATKHIPVIICTTKSQDTDRVWGMRQGARDYLTKPINLAELAAKIAALG
;
A
#
# COMPACT_ATOMS: atom_id res chain seq x y z
N MET A 1 -11.09 11.79 8.76
CA MET A 1 -11.46 10.49 9.37
C MET A 1 -10.23 9.63 9.52
N SER A 2 -10.17 8.85 10.57
CA SER A 2 -9.02 8.00 10.84
C SER A 2 -9.04 6.73 9.98
N VAL A 3 -7.87 6.19 9.71
CA VAL A 3 -7.71 4.92 9.00
C VAL A 3 -8.20 3.78 9.88
N ARG A 4 -9.04 2.89 9.33
CA ARG A 4 -9.54 1.70 10.01
C ARG A 4 -9.24 0.43 9.24
N LYS A 5 -9.39 0.43 7.94
CA LYS A 5 -9.20 -0.73 7.07
C LYS A 5 -8.02 -0.46 6.14
N ILE A 6 -7.06 -1.39 6.14
CA ILE A 6 -5.83 -1.29 5.33
C ILE A 6 -5.76 -2.49 4.41
N LEU A 7 -5.55 -2.23 3.11
CA LEU A 7 -5.23 -3.28 2.14
C LEU A 7 -3.71 -3.39 2.04
N VAL A 8 -3.18 -4.58 2.29
CA VAL A 8 -1.75 -4.90 2.15
C VAL A 8 -1.54 -5.70 0.89
N VAL A 9 -0.74 -5.17 -0.02
CA VAL A 9 -0.43 -5.79 -1.32
C VAL A 9 1.05 -6.16 -1.38
N ASP A 10 1.33 -7.45 -1.43
CA ASP A 10 2.70 -7.96 -1.50
C ASP A 10 2.64 -9.39 -2.03
N ASP A 11 3.56 -9.78 -2.93
CA ASP A 11 3.62 -11.15 -3.43
C ASP A 11 4.35 -12.10 -2.46
N SER A 12 5.07 -11.55 -1.48
CA SER A 12 5.73 -12.34 -0.45
C SER A 12 4.74 -12.70 0.66
N ALA A 13 4.47 -13.99 0.83
CA ALA A 13 3.59 -14.48 1.90
C ALA A 13 4.11 -14.09 3.28
N THR A 14 5.44 -14.14 3.47
CA THR A 14 6.09 -13.76 4.72
C THR A 14 5.86 -12.28 5.04
N ASP A 15 6.06 -11.41 4.06
CA ASP A 15 5.87 -9.96 4.25
C ASP A 15 4.40 -9.62 4.48
N ARG A 16 3.48 -10.27 3.76
CA ARG A 16 2.05 -10.09 3.99
C ARG A 16 1.67 -10.48 5.41
N GLN A 17 2.13 -11.64 5.87
CA GLN A 17 1.81 -12.13 7.21
C GLN A 17 2.37 -11.21 8.29
N TYR A 18 3.60 -10.73 8.11
CA TYR A 18 4.23 -9.81 9.04
C TYR A 18 3.41 -8.51 9.20
N LEU A 19 3.00 -7.92 8.09
CA LEU A 19 2.19 -6.70 8.14
C LEU A 19 0.79 -6.96 8.67
N LEU A 20 0.18 -8.09 8.30
CA LEU A 20 -1.14 -8.48 8.84
C LEU A 20 -1.09 -8.54 10.36
N GLU A 21 -0.13 -9.26 10.92
CA GLU A 21 -0.01 -9.40 12.37
C GLU A 21 0.31 -8.08 13.05
N SER A 22 1.26 -7.33 12.49
CA SER A 22 1.69 -6.05 13.08
C SER A 22 0.59 -5.01 13.09
N LEU A 23 -0.13 -4.86 11.98
CA LEU A 23 -1.20 -3.88 11.85
C LEU A 23 -2.45 -4.29 12.64
N SER A 24 -2.74 -5.60 12.68
CA SER A 24 -3.87 -6.11 13.48
C SER A 24 -3.66 -5.83 14.96
N LYS A 25 -2.43 -5.97 15.46
CA LYS A 25 -2.10 -5.65 16.86
C LYS A 25 -2.30 -4.17 17.19
N LEU A 26 -2.16 -3.30 16.17
CA LEU A 26 -2.40 -1.87 16.33
C LEU A 26 -3.89 -1.50 16.22
N GLY A 27 -4.74 -2.48 15.98
CA GLY A 27 -6.19 -2.28 15.93
C GLY A 27 -6.78 -2.06 14.55
N TYR A 28 -5.98 -2.18 13.48
CA TYR A 28 -6.49 -2.02 12.13
C TYR A 28 -7.10 -3.32 11.60
N GLN A 29 -8.15 -3.18 10.79
CA GLN A 29 -8.66 -4.27 9.98
C GLN A 29 -7.78 -4.39 8.73
N VAL A 30 -7.34 -5.60 8.39
CA VAL A 30 -6.40 -5.81 7.29
C VAL A 30 -7.01 -6.73 6.24
N VAL A 31 -6.92 -6.34 4.98
CA VAL A 31 -7.28 -7.14 3.81
C VAL A 31 -5.99 -7.37 3.03
N LEU A 32 -5.85 -8.53 2.40
CA LEU A 32 -4.61 -8.92 1.72
C LEU A 32 -4.83 -9.06 0.21
N ALA A 33 -3.82 -8.68 -0.57
CA ALA A 33 -3.74 -8.94 -2.01
C ALA A 33 -2.33 -9.39 -2.36
N GLU A 34 -2.20 -10.21 -3.40
CA GLU A 34 -0.93 -10.85 -3.75
C GLU A 34 -0.26 -10.25 -4.99
N ASN A 35 -0.98 -9.44 -5.75
CA ASN A 35 -0.47 -8.84 -6.98
C ASN A 35 -1.22 -7.55 -7.31
N GLY A 36 -0.75 -6.87 -8.37
CA GLY A 36 -1.33 -5.58 -8.76
C GLY A 36 -2.78 -5.66 -9.22
N ASP A 37 -3.16 -6.72 -9.94
CA ASP A 37 -4.53 -6.88 -10.40
C ASP A 37 -5.49 -7.09 -9.23
N GLN A 38 -5.11 -7.94 -8.28
CA GLN A 38 -5.88 -8.12 -7.06
C GLN A 38 -5.97 -6.83 -6.26
N ALA A 39 -4.88 -6.04 -6.24
CA ALA A 39 -4.86 -4.76 -5.53
C ALA A 39 -5.94 -3.82 -6.06
N VAL A 40 -6.04 -3.69 -7.38
CA VAL A 40 -7.04 -2.83 -8.01
C VAL A 40 -8.45 -3.35 -7.73
N GLN A 41 -8.68 -4.65 -7.91
CA GLN A 41 -9.98 -5.28 -7.68
C GLN A 41 -10.42 -5.12 -6.22
N LYS A 42 -9.55 -5.44 -5.28
CA LYS A 42 -9.88 -5.38 -3.85
C LYS A 42 -10.04 -3.96 -3.35
N THR A 43 -9.29 -3.01 -3.90
CA THR A 43 -9.49 -1.60 -3.57
C THR A 43 -10.90 -1.16 -3.93
N ARG A 44 -11.39 -1.55 -5.10
CA ARG A 44 -12.76 -1.23 -5.53
C ARG A 44 -13.82 -1.95 -4.70
N ALA A 45 -13.57 -3.22 -4.36
CA ALA A 45 -14.55 -4.05 -3.65
C ALA A 45 -14.61 -3.72 -2.17
N GLU A 46 -13.47 -3.50 -1.53
CA GLU A 46 -13.35 -3.33 -0.08
C GLU A 46 -13.35 -1.87 0.36
N MET A 47 -13.04 -0.96 -0.55
CA MET A 47 -12.92 0.49 -0.25
C MET A 47 -12.10 0.73 1.02
N PRO A 48 -10.84 0.29 1.07
CA PRO A 48 -10.01 0.50 2.25
C PRO A 48 -9.71 1.98 2.47
N ASP A 49 -9.28 2.31 3.67
CA ASP A 49 -8.87 3.69 4.00
C ASP A 49 -7.44 3.97 3.58
N LEU A 50 -6.66 2.93 3.34
CA LEU A 50 -5.24 3.00 2.97
C LEU A 50 -4.85 1.73 2.23
N VAL A 51 -3.98 1.88 1.23
CA VAL A 51 -3.34 0.76 0.54
C VAL A 51 -1.84 0.82 0.79
N LEU A 52 -1.27 -0.28 1.29
CA LEU A 52 0.19 -0.46 1.37
C LEU A 52 0.60 -1.34 0.19
N MET A 53 1.40 -0.80 -0.71
CA MET A 53 1.67 -1.39 -2.02
C MET A 53 3.14 -1.70 -2.22
N ASP A 54 3.48 -2.99 -2.39
CA ASP A 54 4.79 -3.35 -2.93
C ASP A 54 4.78 -3.14 -4.44
N VAL A 55 5.93 -2.80 -5.01
CA VAL A 55 6.04 -2.57 -6.47
C VAL A 55 6.73 -3.73 -7.20
N VAL A 56 7.52 -4.53 -6.50
CA VAL A 56 8.23 -5.67 -7.09
C VAL A 56 7.34 -6.90 -7.04
N MET A 57 6.50 -7.07 -8.05
CA MET A 57 5.56 -8.19 -8.14
C MET A 57 5.48 -8.68 -9.59
N PRO A 58 5.20 -9.98 -9.82
CA PRO A 58 4.97 -10.48 -11.17
C PRO A 58 3.66 -9.89 -11.76
N GLY A 59 3.63 -9.76 -13.09
CA GLY A 59 2.47 -9.21 -13.78
C GLY A 59 2.37 -7.70 -13.61
N THR A 60 1.19 -7.20 -13.26
CA THR A 60 0.98 -5.77 -13.03
C THR A 60 1.79 -5.30 -11.82
N SER A 61 2.73 -4.37 -12.05
CA SER A 61 3.57 -3.85 -10.98
C SER A 61 2.77 -2.98 -10.01
N GLY A 62 3.32 -2.78 -8.82
CA GLY A 62 2.70 -1.88 -7.84
C GLY A 62 2.64 -0.43 -8.31
N PHE A 63 3.57 0.01 -9.16
CA PHE A 63 3.49 1.34 -9.77
C PHE A 63 2.27 1.48 -10.68
N GLN A 64 2.03 0.48 -11.53
CA GLN A 64 0.87 0.46 -12.42
C GLN A 64 -0.44 0.39 -11.62
N ALA A 65 -0.49 -0.45 -10.60
CA ALA A 65 -1.66 -0.57 -9.73
C ALA A 65 -1.94 0.75 -9.00
N THR A 66 -0.91 1.41 -8.49
CA THR A 66 -1.02 2.73 -7.84
C THR A 66 -1.63 3.75 -8.81
N ARG A 67 -1.15 3.77 -10.04
CA ARG A 67 -1.66 4.68 -11.07
C ARG A 67 -3.14 4.43 -11.34
N GLN A 68 -3.54 3.16 -11.48
CA GLN A 68 -4.95 2.82 -11.73
C GLN A 68 -5.84 3.25 -10.56
N ILE A 69 -5.42 3.00 -9.33
CA ILE A 69 -6.17 3.38 -8.12
C ILE A 69 -6.29 4.91 -8.05
N SER A 70 -5.20 5.63 -8.32
CA SER A 70 -5.14 7.09 -8.18
C SER A 70 -5.91 7.83 -9.28
N ARG A 71 -6.17 7.19 -10.41
CA ARG A 71 -6.87 7.80 -11.56
C ARG A 71 -8.33 7.40 -11.69
N ASP A 72 -8.76 6.35 -10.98
CA ASP A 72 -10.14 5.92 -10.97
C ASP A 72 -10.94 6.84 -10.04
N ASP A 73 -12.00 7.45 -10.54
CA ASP A 73 -12.85 8.36 -9.75
C ASP A 73 -13.40 7.70 -8.49
N ALA A 74 -13.63 6.38 -8.53
CA ALA A 74 -14.15 5.64 -7.39
C ALA A 74 -13.12 5.46 -6.27
N THR A 75 -11.81 5.43 -6.60
CA THR A 75 -10.74 5.07 -5.65
C THR A 75 -9.64 6.13 -5.49
N LYS A 76 -9.67 7.20 -6.28
CA LYS A 76 -8.59 8.20 -6.28
C LYS A 76 -8.39 8.90 -4.93
N HIS A 77 -9.40 8.89 -4.07
CA HIS A 77 -9.32 9.48 -2.73
C HIS A 77 -8.59 8.58 -1.73
N ILE A 78 -8.36 7.31 -2.07
CA ILE A 78 -7.72 6.35 -1.18
C ILE A 78 -6.21 6.53 -1.26
N PRO A 79 -5.53 6.88 -0.15
CA PRO A 79 -4.08 7.04 -0.17
C PRO A 79 -3.38 5.70 -0.38
N VAL A 80 -2.28 5.73 -1.15
CA VAL A 80 -1.40 4.59 -1.37
C VAL A 80 -0.03 4.95 -0.82
N ILE A 81 0.49 4.12 0.09
CA ILE A 81 1.88 4.21 0.55
C ILE A 81 2.63 3.03 -0.06
N ILE A 82 3.70 3.32 -0.80
CA ILE A 82 4.53 2.27 -1.38
C ILE A 82 5.50 1.75 -0.31
N CYS A 83 5.58 0.42 -0.18
CA CYS A 83 6.45 -0.28 0.77
C CYS A 83 7.24 -1.34 0.00
N THR A 84 8.51 -1.08 -0.31
CA THR A 84 9.26 -1.90 -1.25
C THR A 84 10.76 -1.91 -0.95
N THR A 85 11.47 -2.89 -1.52
CA THR A 85 12.94 -2.93 -1.48
C THR A 85 13.60 -1.95 -2.45
N LYS A 86 12.85 -1.41 -3.41
CA LYS A 86 13.40 -0.41 -4.35
C LYS A 86 13.63 0.92 -3.63
N SER A 87 14.91 1.26 -3.43
CA SER A 87 15.31 2.37 -2.56
C SER A 87 15.98 3.54 -3.27
N GLN A 88 16.12 3.50 -4.60
CA GLN A 88 16.74 4.59 -5.34
C GLN A 88 15.83 5.81 -5.40
N ASP A 89 16.43 7.00 -5.47
CA ASP A 89 15.68 8.25 -5.58
C ASP A 89 14.77 8.27 -6.80
N THR A 90 15.23 7.68 -7.92
CA THR A 90 14.42 7.56 -9.14
C THR A 90 13.17 6.72 -8.93
N ASP A 91 13.27 5.64 -8.14
CA ASP A 91 12.12 4.81 -7.79
C ASP A 91 11.10 5.58 -6.98
N ARG A 92 11.57 6.34 -6.01
CA ARG A 92 10.72 7.17 -5.15
C ARG A 92 10.00 8.24 -5.97
N VAL A 93 10.72 8.94 -6.83
CA VAL A 93 10.13 9.97 -7.70
C VAL A 93 9.08 9.35 -8.61
N TRP A 94 9.37 8.18 -9.19
CA TRP A 94 8.43 7.49 -10.06
C TRP A 94 7.15 7.09 -9.33
N GLY A 95 7.29 6.54 -8.10
CA GLY A 95 6.15 6.16 -7.27
C GLY A 95 5.25 7.35 -6.95
N MET A 96 5.84 8.47 -6.57
CA MET A 96 5.08 9.68 -6.27
C MET A 96 4.36 10.21 -7.51
N ARG A 97 4.96 10.10 -8.69
CA ARG A 97 4.32 10.49 -9.95
C ARG A 97 3.12 9.59 -10.31
N GLN A 98 3.13 8.33 -9.86
CA GLN A 98 2.00 7.44 -10.08
C GLN A 98 0.83 7.76 -9.14
N GLY A 99 1.02 8.63 -8.18
CA GLY A 99 -0.01 9.09 -7.27
C GLY A 99 0.14 8.57 -5.85
N ALA A 100 1.27 7.95 -5.50
CA ALA A 100 1.51 7.52 -4.12
C ALA A 100 1.54 8.73 -3.18
N ARG A 101 1.02 8.54 -1.98
CA ARG A 101 1.05 9.56 -0.92
C ARG A 101 2.42 9.58 -0.25
N ASP A 102 3.04 8.42 -0.11
CA ASP A 102 4.33 8.30 0.54
C ASP A 102 5.05 7.03 0.07
N TYR A 103 6.30 6.88 0.48
CA TYR A 103 7.18 5.80 0.00
C TYR A 103 8.07 5.33 1.14
N LEU A 104 8.01 4.05 1.49
CA LEU A 104 8.83 3.43 2.52
C LEU A 104 9.68 2.33 1.92
N THR A 105 10.93 2.22 2.38
CA THR A 105 11.86 1.19 1.93
C THR A 105 11.92 0.06 2.95
N LYS A 106 11.85 -1.19 2.47
CA LYS A 106 12.02 -2.37 3.34
C LYS A 106 13.47 -2.49 3.80
N PRO A 107 13.75 -3.01 5.01
CA PRO A 107 12.77 -3.50 5.98
C PRO A 107 11.95 -2.36 6.59
N ILE A 108 10.65 -2.58 6.72
CA ILE A 108 9.74 -1.53 7.20
C ILE A 108 9.96 -1.31 8.70
N ASN A 109 10.19 -0.05 9.05
CA ASN A 109 10.19 0.39 10.45
C ASN A 109 8.74 0.60 10.87
N LEU A 110 8.25 -0.21 11.80
CA LEU A 110 6.84 -0.16 12.21
C LEU A 110 6.47 1.15 12.88
N ALA A 111 7.38 1.76 13.64
CA ALA A 111 7.11 3.06 14.26
C ALA A 111 6.94 4.16 13.20
N GLU A 112 7.77 4.13 12.15
CA GLU A 112 7.67 5.06 11.03
C GLU A 112 6.37 4.86 10.27
N LEU A 113 6.02 3.60 9.98
CA LEU A 113 4.76 3.28 9.29
C LEU A 113 3.56 3.74 10.12
N ALA A 114 3.55 3.43 11.41
CA ALA A 114 2.46 3.83 12.29
C ALA A 114 2.29 5.35 12.33
N ALA A 115 3.40 6.11 12.37
CA ALA A 115 3.37 7.56 12.35
C ALA A 115 2.78 8.10 11.04
N LYS A 116 3.14 7.49 9.91
CA LYS A 116 2.61 7.90 8.60
C LYS A 116 1.12 7.58 8.47
N ILE A 117 0.68 6.46 8.99
CA ILE A 117 -0.75 6.10 9.00
C ILE A 117 -1.52 7.11 9.87
N ALA A 118 -1.01 7.41 11.05
CA ALA A 118 -1.65 8.38 11.94
C ALA A 118 -1.75 9.78 11.30
N ALA A 119 -0.76 10.18 10.52
CA ALA A 119 -0.75 11.46 9.83
C ALA A 119 -1.80 11.58 8.72
N LEU A 120 -2.36 10.46 8.26
CA LEU A 120 -3.40 10.48 7.22
C LEU A 120 -4.77 10.85 7.75
N GLY A 121 -4.94 10.76 9.01
CA GLY A 121 -6.23 11.05 9.56
C GLY A 121 -6.36 11.10 11.00
#